data_1ea11b6c17bd90ac98faa935adad9956
#
_entry.id   1ea11b6c17bd90ac98faa935adad9956
#
_cell.length_a   1.000
_cell.length_b   1.000
_cell.length_c   1.000
_cell.angle_alpha   90.00
_cell.angle_beta   90.00
_cell.angle_gamma   90.00
#
_symmetry.space_group_name_H-M   'P 1'
#
loop_
_entity.id
_entity.type
_entity.pdbx_description
1 polymer ?
#
loop_
_entity_poly.entity_id
_entity_poly.type
_entity_poly.pdbx_seq_one_letter_code
_entity_poly.pdbx_strand_id
1 'polypeptide(L)'
;MQFSELWLREWANPALETQELVDQITMAGLEVDAIEAAAGEFSGIVVGQILSFEQHPDADKLNVCKVTDGSEEFQIVCGAPNVREGMKIPFAKIKAVLPGDFKIKKAKLRGVESFGMLCAEEELGLADKSDGLWDLPADAPLGTCMREYLGLTRDGSDDKIIDVDLTPNRGDCLSIVGLAREVGVLNKVDVTVPVIEAVAATIDDAIDVQLQAPDACPRYVGRIIKGINIKVASPLWMQENCVAVVFVLSILWLMLRISFC
;
A
#
# COMPACT_ATOMS: atom_id res chain seq x y z
N MET A 1 -2.44 6.52 -18.29
CA MET A 1 -2.99 6.53 -16.90
C MET A 1 -2.68 5.20 -16.26
N GLN A 2 -2.05 5.24 -15.07
CA GLN A 2 -1.68 4.01 -14.36
C GLN A 2 -2.73 3.65 -13.30
N PHE A 3 -2.98 2.35 -13.12
CA PHE A 3 -3.89 1.84 -12.09
C PHE A 3 -3.49 0.44 -11.63
N SER A 4 -3.86 0.10 -10.38
CA SER A 4 -3.71 -1.23 -9.82
C SER A 4 -4.78 -2.17 -10.36
N GLU A 5 -4.40 -3.36 -10.81
CA GLU A 5 -5.31 -4.41 -11.24
C GLU A 5 -6.18 -4.90 -10.08
N LEU A 6 -5.59 -5.13 -8.90
CA LEU A 6 -6.34 -5.56 -7.72
C LEU A 6 -7.37 -4.51 -7.28
N TRP A 7 -7.02 -3.22 -7.37
CA TRP A 7 -7.97 -2.16 -7.07
C TRP A 7 -9.12 -2.11 -8.10
N LEU A 8 -8.83 -2.27 -9.39
CA LEU A 8 -9.87 -2.40 -10.42
C LEU A 8 -10.80 -3.58 -10.14
N ARG A 9 -10.23 -4.72 -9.74
CA ARG A 9 -10.99 -5.94 -9.42
C ARG A 9 -11.90 -5.82 -8.19
N GLU A 10 -11.65 -4.88 -7.29
CA GLU A 10 -12.60 -4.54 -6.22
C GLU A 10 -13.92 -3.97 -6.75
N TRP A 11 -13.85 -3.27 -7.88
CA TRP A 11 -15.02 -2.65 -8.51
C TRP A 11 -15.67 -3.54 -9.57
N ALA A 12 -14.87 -4.20 -10.37
CA ALA A 12 -15.33 -5.12 -11.41
C ALA A 12 -14.33 -6.28 -11.54
N ASN A 13 -14.74 -7.49 -11.18
CA ASN A 13 -13.88 -8.66 -11.17
C ASN A 13 -14.34 -9.71 -12.21
N PRO A 14 -13.96 -9.57 -13.49
CA PRO A 14 -14.21 -10.59 -14.49
C PRO A 14 -13.33 -11.82 -14.22
N ALA A 15 -13.82 -13.00 -14.60
CA ALA A 15 -13.06 -14.26 -14.51
C ALA A 15 -12.06 -14.37 -15.69
N LEU A 16 -11.13 -13.42 -15.76
CA LEU A 16 -10.06 -13.32 -16.75
C LEU A 16 -8.71 -13.23 -16.05
N GLU A 17 -7.69 -13.82 -16.64
CA GLU A 17 -6.30 -13.59 -16.25
C GLU A 17 -5.85 -12.17 -16.68
N THR A 18 -4.78 -11.65 -16.05
CA THR A 18 -4.25 -10.30 -16.31
C THR A 18 -4.08 -10.02 -17.80
N GLN A 19 -3.44 -10.95 -18.55
CA GLN A 19 -3.19 -10.74 -19.97
C GLN A 19 -4.46 -10.71 -20.79
N GLU A 20 -5.43 -11.55 -20.49
CA GLU A 20 -6.72 -11.56 -21.16
C GLU A 20 -7.51 -10.26 -20.91
N LEU A 21 -7.46 -9.74 -19.68
CA LEU A 21 -8.06 -8.46 -19.33
C LEU A 21 -7.42 -7.31 -20.11
N VAL A 22 -6.09 -7.26 -20.15
CA VAL A 22 -5.32 -6.25 -20.89
C VAL A 22 -5.62 -6.29 -22.39
N ASP A 23 -5.60 -7.48 -23.00
CA ASP A 23 -5.93 -7.65 -24.42
C ASP A 23 -7.36 -7.18 -24.71
N GLN A 24 -8.31 -7.48 -23.81
CA GLN A 24 -9.71 -7.10 -23.96
C GLN A 24 -9.91 -5.58 -23.90
N ILE A 25 -9.33 -4.89 -22.90
CA ILE A 25 -9.48 -3.43 -22.78
C ILE A 25 -8.76 -2.70 -23.92
N THR A 26 -7.61 -3.21 -24.38
CA THR A 26 -6.91 -2.69 -25.54
C THR A 26 -7.77 -2.79 -26.80
N MET A 27 -8.40 -3.94 -27.05
CA MET A 27 -9.31 -4.14 -28.17
C MET A 27 -10.59 -3.28 -28.07
N ALA A 28 -10.97 -2.86 -26.88
CA ALA A 28 -12.07 -1.93 -26.64
C ALA A 28 -11.67 -0.45 -26.83
N GLY A 29 -10.41 -0.17 -27.18
CA GLY A 29 -9.92 1.18 -27.48
C GLY A 29 -9.26 1.88 -26.28
N LEU A 30 -8.86 1.13 -25.25
CA LEU A 30 -8.04 1.61 -24.13
C LEU A 30 -6.66 0.95 -24.27
N GLU A 31 -5.76 1.55 -25.03
CA GLU A 31 -4.45 0.96 -25.36
C GLU A 31 -3.60 0.81 -24.11
N VAL A 32 -3.14 -0.41 -23.84
CA VAL A 32 -2.25 -0.69 -22.71
C VAL A 32 -0.81 -0.61 -23.19
N ASP A 33 -0.06 0.32 -22.61
CA ASP A 33 1.35 0.56 -22.93
C ASP A 33 2.29 -0.36 -22.15
N ALA A 34 1.98 -0.62 -20.88
CA ALA A 34 2.84 -1.42 -20.01
C ALA A 34 2.03 -2.16 -18.91
N ILE A 35 2.62 -3.27 -18.46
CA ILE A 35 2.19 -4.01 -17.26
C ILE A 35 3.44 -4.20 -16.40
N GLU A 36 3.40 -3.70 -15.18
CA GLU A 36 4.51 -3.79 -14.24
C GLU A 36 4.06 -4.44 -12.92
N ALA A 37 4.98 -5.02 -12.17
CA ALA A 37 4.70 -5.48 -10.83
C ALA A 37 4.49 -4.26 -9.89
N ALA A 38 3.46 -4.27 -9.04
CA ALA A 38 3.18 -3.17 -8.11
C ALA A 38 4.29 -2.94 -7.09
N ALA A 39 5.08 -3.96 -6.78
CA ALA A 39 6.24 -3.87 -5.90
C ALA A 39 7.33 -4.86 -6.32
N GLY A 40 8.55 -4.63 -5.80
CA GLY A 40 9.67 -5.56 -5.95
C GLY A 40 9.32 -6.99 -5.46
N GLU A 41 9.99 -7.96 -6.03
CA GLU A 41 9.80 -9.36 -5.63
C GLU A 41 10.44 -9.60 -4.26
N PHE A 42 9.61 -9.86 -3.25
CA PHE A 42 10.04 -10.36 -1.95
C PHE A 42 9.05 -11.41 -1.42
N SER A 43 9.54 -12.35 -0.63
CA SER A 43 8.71 -13.42 -0.08
C SER A 43 9.23 -13.92 1.29
N GLY A 44 8.35 -14.56 2.07
CA GLY A 44 8.71 -15.10 3.39
C GLY A 44 8.94 -14.06 4.47
N ILE A 45 8.41 -12.85 4.30
CA ILE A 45 8.45 -11.75 5.25
C ILE A 45 7.08 -11.62 5.91
N VAL A 46 7.06 -11.53 7.22
CA VAL A 46 5.84 -11.43 8.02
C VAL A 46 5.90 -10.24 8.97
N VAL A 47 4.76 -9.83 9.49
CA VAL A 47 4.70 -8.87 10.60
C VAL A 47 5.24 -9.57 11.85
N GLY A 48 6.35 -9.06 12.38
CA GLY A 48 6.94 -9.49 13.63
C GLY A 48 6.85 -8.42 14.73
N GLN A 49 7.19 -8.80 15.96
CA GLN A 49 7.28 -7.87 17.08
C GLN A 49 8.55 -8.12 17.89
N ILE A 50 9.25 -7.05 18.23
CA ILE A 50 10.40 -7.10 19.13
C ILE A 50 9.88 -7.23 20.57
N LEU A 51 10.16 -8.36 21.21
CA LEU A 51 9.77 -8.61 22.61
C LEU A 51 10.74 -7.98 23.60
N SER A 52 12.04 -8.11 23.32
CA SER A 52 13.12 -7.52 24.09
C SER A 52 14.37 -7.38 23.22
N PHE A 53 15.30 -6.56 23.64
CA PHE A 53 16.63 -6.49 23.02
C PHE A 53 17.69 -6.18 24.05
N GLU A 54 18.90 -6.64 23.78
CA GLU A 54 20.10 -6.39 24.57
C GLU A 54 21.25 -6.00 23.66
N GLN A 55 22.19 -5.22 24.17
CA GLN A 55 23.38 -4.87 23.39
C GLN A 55 24.22 -6.13 23.12
N HIS A 56 24.74 -6.23 21.90
CA HIS A 56 25.58 -7.36 21.51
C HIS A 56 26.89 -7.37 22.33
N PRO A 57 27.32 -8.52 22.89
CA PRO A 57 28.47 -8.58 23.79
C PRO A 57 29.79 -8.11 23.16
N ASP A 58 29.96 -8.31 21.84
CA ASP A 58 31.20 -8.01 21.12
C ASP A 58 31.06 -6.95 20.05
N ALA A 59 29.96 -6.14 20.05
CA ALA A 59 29.73 -5.14 19.04
C ALA A 59 28.81 -3.98 19.51
N ASP A 60 29.41 -2.80 19.71
CA ASP A 60 28.72 -1.61 20.24
C ASP A 60 27.54 -1.12 19.39
N LYS A 61 27.51 -1.45 18.08
CA LYS A 61 26.46 -1.01 17.14
C LYS A 61 25.41 -2.07 16.84
N LEU A 62 25.50 -3.24 17.47
CA LEU A 62 24.57 -4.34 17.24
C LEU A 62 23.74 -4.60 18.50
N ASN A 63 22.49 -4.99 18.29
CA ASN A 63 21.60 -5.49 19.33
C ASN A 63 21.22 -6.94 19.03
N VAL A 64 21.06 -7.73 20.09
CA VAL A 64 20.48 -9.07 20.03
C VAL A 64 19.01 -8.93 20.41
N CYS A 65 18.14 -9.08 19.45
CA CYS A 65 16.69 -8.91 19.61
C CYS A 65 16.00 -10.27 19.75
N LYS A 66 15.04 -10.35 20.65
CA LYS A 66 14.08 -11.44 20.73
C LYS A 66 12.80 -11.00 20.02
N VAL A 67 12.43 -11.70 18.96
CA VAL A 67 11.34 -11.32 18.05
C VAL A 67 10.34 -12.45 17.97
N THR A 68 9.05 -12.13 17.93
CA THR A 68 7.99 -13.11 17.69
C THR A 68 7.23 -12.78 16.41
N ASP A 69 6.73 -13.81 15.75
CA ASP A 69 5.73 -13.72 14.69
C ASP A 69 4.30 -14.02 15.18
N GLY A 70 4.13 -14.12 16.50
CA GLY A 70 2.88 -14.51 17.14
C GLY A 70 2.73 -16.01 17.39
N SER A 71 3.55 -16.86 16.77
CA SER A 71 3.56 -18.32 16.98
C SER A 71 4.84 -18.82 17.62
N GLU A 72 5.98 -18.26 17.22
CA GLU A 72 7.31 -18.66 17.67
C GLU A 72 8.16 -17.45 18.04
N GLU A 73 9.27 -17.69 18.73
CA GLU A 73 10.24 -16.68 19.11
C GLU A 73 11.59 -16.93 18.44
N PHE A 74 12.20 -15.86 17.96
CA PHE A 74 13.45 -15.90 17.20
C PHE A 74 14.48 -14.94 17.78
N GLN A 75 15.74 -15.36 17.78
CA GLN A 75 16.87 -14.51 18.08
C GLN A 75 17.39 -13.88 16.80
N ILE A 76 17.43 -12.56 16.75
CA ILE A 76 17.87 -11.79 15.58
C ILE A 76 18.91 -10.77 16.00
N VAL A 77 20.03 -10.71 15.29
CA VAL A 77 21.03 -9.65 15.49
C VAL A 77 20.74 -8.50 14.53
N CYS A 78 20.54 -7.30 15.06
CA CYS A 78 20.15 -6.11 14.32
C CYS A 78 21.05 -4.92 14.63
N GLY A 79 21.42 -4.16 13.60
CA GLY A 79 22.25 -2.95 13.72
C GLY A 79 21.48 -1.63 13.58
N ALA A 80 20.17 -1.68 13.47
CA ALA A 80 19.35 -0.47 13.30
C ALA A 80 19.33 0.39 14.58
N PRO A 81 19.36 1.72 14.45
CA PRO A 81 19.43 2.63 15.61
C PRO A 81 18.10 2.80 16.34
N ASN A 82 16.98 2.47 15.69
CA ASN A 82 15.62 2.71 16.18
C ASN A 82 14.96 1.49 16.83
N VAL A 83 15.74 0.44 17.14
CA VAL A 83 15.24 -0.75 17.85
C VAL A 83 14.63 -0.36 19.18
N ARG A 84 13.40 -0.83 19.45
CA ARG A 84 12.72 -0.66 20.74
C ARG A 84 11.80 -1.83 21.05
N GLU A 85 11.58 -2.09 22.31
CA GLU A 85 10.65 -3.11 22.80
C GLU A 85 9.21 -2.77 22.39
N GLY A 86 8.44 -3.78 22.00
CA GLY A 86 7.07 -3.63 21.53
C GLY A 86 6.92 -3.19 20.08
N MET A 87 8.00 -2.80 19.40
CA MET A 87 7.99 -2.36 18.01
C MET A 87 7.55 -3.49 17.09
N LYS A 88 6.57 -3.20 16.21
CA LYS A 88 6.20 -4.10 15.12
C LYS A 88 6.99 -3.75 13.87
N ILE A 89 7.48 -4.76 13.18
CA ILE A 89 8.44 -4.64 12.08
C ILE A 89 8.22 -5.71 11.01
N PRO A 90 8.64 -5.49 9.78
CA PRO A 90 8.78 -6.57 8.81
C PRO A 90 9.90 -7.52 9.24
N PHE A 91 9.58 -8.78 9.43
CA PHE A 91 10.50 -9.84 9.83
C PHE A 91 10.68 -10.85 8.70
N ALA A 92 11.87 -10.88 8.11
CA ALA A 92 12.27 -11.85 7.10
C ALA A 92 12.76 -13.12 7.78
N LYS A 93 11.99 -14.20 7.65
CA LYS A 93 12.33 -15.53 8.16
C LYS A 93 13.48 -16.17 7.37
N ILE A 94 14.09 -17.25 7.91
CA ILE A 94 15.03 -18.06 7.15
C ILE A 94 14.33 -18.58 5.88
N LYS A 95 15.01 -18.50 4.72
CA LYS A 95 14.54 -18.76 3.36
C LYS A 95 13.69 -17.65 2.74
N ALA A 96 13.38 -16.55 3.48
CA ALA A 96 12.81 -15.37 2.85
C ALA A 96 13.72 -14.87 1.72
N VAL A 97 13.11 -14.30 0.70
CA VAL A 97 13.80 -13.69 -0.45
C VAL A 97 13.49 -12.22 -0.42
N LEU A 98 14.51 -11.38 -0.45
CA LEU A 98 14.43 -9.94 -0.60
C LEU A 98 14.70 -9.53 -2.05
N PRO A 99 14.39 -8.30 -2.47
CA PRO A 99 14.69 -7.78 -3.79
C PRO A 99 16.14 -8.07 -4.23
N GLY A 100 16.33 -8.40 -5.50
CA GLY A 100 17.64 -8.82 -6.02
C GLY A 100 18.00 -10.28 -5.73
N ASP A 101 17.02 -11.14 -5.46
CA ASP A 101 17.18 -12.58 -5.12
C ASP A 101 18.06 -12.82 -3.89
N PHE A 102 18.06 -11.87 -2.94
CA PHE A 102 18.83 -11.98 -1.71
C PHE A 102 18.10 -12.91 -0.71
N LYS A 103 18.63 -14.12 -0.54
CA LYS A 103 18.04 -15.16 0.31
C LYS A 103 18.52 -15.08 1.75
N ILE A 104 17.59 -14.94 2.68
CA ILE A 104 17.87 -14.92 4.11
C ILE A 104 18.27 -16.34 4.58
N LYS A 105 19.43 -16.41 5.20
CA LYS A 105 20.00 -17.64 5.80
C LYS A 105 20.29 -17.42 7.27
N LYS A 106 20.36 -18.51 8.03
CA LYS A 106 20.93 -18.47 9.38
C LYS A 106 22.33 -17.87 9.30
N ALA A 107 22.58 -16.84 10.06
CA ALA A 107 23.87 -16.13 10.11
C ALA A 107 24.47 -16.20 11.53
N LYS A 108 25.79 -16.08 11.62
CA LYS A 108 26.49 -15.91 12.88
C LYS A 108 27.26 -14.60 12.82
N LEU A 109 26.80 -13.61 13.59
CA LEU A 109 27.38 -12.27 13.64
C LEU A 109 28.22 -12.13 14.91
N ARG A 110 29.54 -12.02 14.79
CA ARG A 110 30.49 -11.91 15.92
C ARG A 110 30.20 -12.91 17.06
N GLY A 111 29.96 -14.18 16.69
CA GLY A 111 29.70 -15.22 17.68
C GLY A 111 28.25 -15.47 18.04
N VAL A 112 27.34 -14.54 17.82
CA VAL A 112 25.91 -14.68 18.11
C VAL A 112 25.13 -15.10 16.86
N GLU A 113 24.26 -16.10 17.01
CA GLU A 113 23.42 -16.62 15.91
C GLU A 113 22.22 -15.71 15.66
N SER A 114 21.90 -15.48 14.38
CA SER A 114 20.69 -14.76 13.92
C SER A 114 19.85 -15.69 13.05
N PHE A 115 18.55 -15.79 13.35
CA PHE A 115 17.61 -16.69 12.69
C PHE A 115 16.63 -15.93 11.77
N GLY A 116 17.12 -14.89 11.11
CA GLY A 116 16.37 -14.06 10.19
C GLY A 116 16.93 -12.65 10.14
N MET A 117 16.15 -11.72 9.60
CA MET A 117 16.50 -10.31 9.45
C MET A 117 15.28 -9.43 9.73
N LEU A 118 15.49 -8.31 10.43
CA LEU A 118 14.50 -7.24 10.57
C LEU A 118 14.71 -6.24 9.44
N CYS A 119 13.64 -5.86 8.75
CA CYS A 119 13.76 -5.09 7.52
C CYS A 119 13.29 -3.64 7.68
N ALA A 120 13.96 -2.78 6.94
CA ALA A 120 13.53 -1.43 6.62
C ALA A 120 12.68 -1.44 5.33
N GLU A 121 12.05 -0.33 4.98
CA GLU A 121 11.32 -0.17 3.71
C GLU A 121 12.24 -0.30 2.48
N GLU A 122 13.47 0.24 2.59
CA GLU A 122 14.50 0.16 1.54
C GLU A 122 14.85 -1.29 1.17
N GLU A 123 14.97 -2.18 2.18
CA GLU A 123 15.31 -3.59 1.95
C GLU A 123 14.19 -4.37 1.27
N LEU A 124 12.94 -3.87 1.34
CA LEU A 124 11.79 -4.41 0.65
C LEU A 124 11.58 -3.80 -0.75
N GLY A 125 12.41 -2.82 -1.13
CA GLY A 125 12.26 -2.09 -2.38
C GLY A 125 11.06 -1.16 -2.42
N LEU A 126 10.56 -0.71 -1.24
CA LEU A 126 9.41 0.17 -1.09
C LEU A 126 9.80 1.63 -0.87
N ALA A 127 11.07 1.89 -0.59
CA ALA A 127 11.63 3.23 -0.46
C ALA A 127 13.06 3.27 -0.98
N ASP A 128 13.53 4.44 -1.44
CA ASP A 128 14.92 4.62 -1.89
C ASP A 128 15.91 4.66 -0.72
N LYS A 129 15.46 5.09 0.46
CA LYS A 129 16.27 5.20 1.69
C LYS A 129 15.40 5.05 2.93
N SER A 130 15.98 4.47 3.97
CA SER A 130 15.38 4.32 5.30
C SER A 130 16.38 4.70 6.38
N ASP A 131 15.91 5.36 7.45
CA ASP A 131 16.73 5.74 8.60
C ASP A 131 16.82 4.65 9.68
N GLY A 132 16.34 3.45 9.41
CA GLY A 132 16.29 2.30 10.32
C GLY A 132 15.18 1.32 9.97
N LEU A 133 14.79 0.47 10.93
CA LEU A 133 13.71 -0.49 10.75
C LEU A 133 12.38 0.22 10.45
N TRP A 134 11.58 -0.40 9.59
CA TRP A 134 10.23 0.05 9.36
C TRP A 134 9.33 -0.20 10.56
N ASP A 135 8.86 0.90 11.16
CA ASP A 135 7.97 0.88 12.31
C ASP A 135 6.52 0.74 11.86
N LEU A 136 5.98 -0.46 11.95
CA LEU A 136 4.60 -0.74 11.58
C LEU A 136 3.62 -0.25 12.66
N PRO A 137 2.37 0.08 12.29
CA PRO A 137 1.31 0.41 13.24
C PRO A 137 1.15 -0.65 14.35
N ALA A 138 0.83 -0.19 15.56
CA ALA A 138 0.71 -1.07 16.72
C ALA A 138 -0.39 -2.13 16.59
N ASP A 139 -1.38 -1.91 15.73
CA ASP A 139 -2.48 -2.83 15.43
C ASP A 139 -2.16 -3.81 14.29
N ALA A 140 -0.98 -3.70 13.61
CA ALA A 140 -0.58 -4.63 12.57
C ALA A 140 -0.64 -6.08 13.08
N PRO A 141 -1.34 -7.01 12.38
CA PRO A 141 -1.56 -8.37 12.84
C PRO A 141 -0.27 -9.20 12.74
N LEU A 142 0.19 -9.77 13.85
CA LEU A 142 1.40 -10.60 13.90
C LEU A 142 1.28 -11.84 13.00
N GLY A 143 2.37 -12.20 12.35
CA GLY A 143 2.47 -13.37 11.49
C GLY A 143 1.84 -13.22 10.10
N THR A 144 1.14 -12.12 9.83
CA THR A 144 0.57 -11.84 8.51
C THR A 144 1.69 -11.63 7.49
N CYS A 145 1.54 -12.19 6.30
CA CYS A 145 2.45 -11.94 5.19
C CYS A 145 2.52 -10.45 4.87
N MET A 146 3.72 -9.90 4.72
CA MET A 146 3.88 -8.47 4.45
C MET A 146 3.25 -8.05 3.11
N ARG A 147 3.28 -8.91 2.08
CA ARG A 147 2.62 -8.60 0.80
C ARG A 147 1.10 -8.49 0.94
N GLU A 148 0.49 -9.39 1.73
CA GLU A 148 -0.95 -9.32 2.04
C GLU A 148 -1.28 -8.10 2.91
N TYR A 149 -0.46 -7.83 3.92
CA TYR A 149 -0.64 -6.68 4.82
C TYR A 149 -0.59 -5.34 4.07
N LEU A 150 0.26 -5.24 3.04
CA LEU A 150 0.39 -4.07 2.18
C LEU A 150 -0.62 -4.04 1.01
N GLY A 151 -1.45 -5.07 0.85
CA GLY A 151 -2.37 -5.16 -0.27
C GLY A 151 -1.73 -5.48 -1.62
N LEU A 152 -0.45 -5.84 -1.63
CA LEU A 152 0.32 -6.19 -2.84
C LEU A 152 0.00 -7.59 -3.37
N THR A 153 -0.70 -8.39 -2.60
CA THR A 153 -1.13 -9.75 -2.96
C THR A 153 -2.52 -9.98 -2.39
N ARG A 154 -3.42 -10.53 -3.19
CA ARG A 154 -4.77 -10.94 -2.78
C ARG A 154 -5.08 -12.31 -3.37
N ASP A 155 -5.61 -13.23 -2.56
CA ASP A 155 -5.98 -14.59 -2.98
C ASP A 155 -4.85 -15.33 -3.72
N GLY A 156 -3.59 -15.04 -3.34
CA GLY A 156 -2.39 -15.64 -3.93
C GLY A 156 -1.93 -15.00 -5.24
N SER A 157 -2.61 -13.96 -5.72
CA SER A 157 -2.22 -13.21 -6.92
C SER A 157 -1.55 -11.88 -6.55
N ASP A 158 -0.41 -11.61 -7.15
CA ASP A 158 0.33 -10.36 -6.99
C ASP A 158 -0.29 -9.24 -7.84
N ASP A 159 -0.34 -8.03 -7.26
CA ASP A 159 -0.85 -6.84 -7.92
C ASP A 159 0.03 -6.43 -9.10
N LYS A 160 -0.63 -5.93 -10.14
CA LYS A 160 -0.01 -5.36 -11.34
C LYS A 160 -0.46 -3.92 -11.52
N ILE A 161 0.49 -3.09 -11.91
CA ILE A 161 0.22 -1.73 -12.38
C ILE A 161 0.06 -1.80 -13.89
N ILE A 162 -1.09 -1.38 -14.36
CA ILE A 162 -1.42 -1.34 -15.79
C ILE A 162 -1.40 0.12 -16.22
N ASP A 163 -0.59 0.43 -17.24
CA ASP A 163 -0.54 1.77 -17.83
C ASP A 163 -1.35 1.80 -19.12
N VAL A 164 -2.36 2.68 -19.15
CA VAL A 164 -3.29 2.84 -20.28
C VAL A 164 -3.14 4.23 -20.88
N ASP A 165 -2.94 4.29 -22.19
CA ASP A 165 -3.05 5.52 -22.95
C ASP A 165 -4.50 5.75 -23.39
N LEU A 166 -5.07 6.86 -22.93
CA LEU A 166 -6.47 7.21 -23.18
C LEU A 166 -6.55 8.28 -24.25
N THR A 167 -7.31 7.98 -25.29
CA THR A 167 -7.62 8.97 -26.31
C THR A 167 -8.47 10.11 -25.70
N PRO A 168 -8.42 11.35 -26.26
CA PRO A 168 -9.11 12.51 -25.69
C PRO A 168 -10.64 12.37 -25.54
N ASN A 169 -11.26 11.46 -26.30
CA ASN A 169 -12.70 11.17 -26.23
C ASN A 169 -13.08 10.14 -25.15
N ARG A 170 -12.10 9.56 -24.43
CA ARG A 170 -12.30 8.57 -23.37
C ARG A 170 -12.01 9.12 -21.97
N GLY A 171 -12.32 10.40 -21.74
CA GLY A 171 -12.21 11.02 -20.43
C GLY A 171 -13.05 10.36 -19.33
N ASP A 172 -14.09 9.62 -19.71
CA ASP A 172 -14.88 8.76 -18.81
C ASP A 172 -14.05 7.67 -18.12
N CYS A 173 -12.96 7.20 -18.75
CA CYS A 173 -12.05 6.18 -18.23
C CYS A 173 -10.85 6.76 -17.44
N LEU A 174 -10.77 8.08 -17.20
CA LEU A 174 -9.75 8.71 -16.38
C LEU A 174 -9.96 8.49 -14.85
N SER A 175 -10.56 7.38 -14.48
CA SER A 175 -10.76 6.99 -13.08
C SER A 175 -10.98 5.48 -12.97
N ILE A 176 -10.70 4.93 -11.78
CA ILE A 176 -10.92 3.50 -11.52
C ILE A 176 -12.38 3.08 -11.74
N VAL A 177 -13.33 3.94 -11.37
CA VAL A 177 -14.75 3.67 -11.57
C VAL A 177 -15.14 3.69 -13.05
N GLY A 178 -14.52 4.55 -13.85
CA GLY A 178 -14.74 4.60 -15.30
C GLY A 178 -14.23 3.32 -15.97
N LEU A 179 -13.01 2.92 -15.66
CA LEU A 179 -12.43 1.65 -16.11
C LEU A 179 -13.26 0.44 -15.67
N ALA A 180 -13.72 0.43 -14.41
CA ALA A 180 -14.56 -0.64 -13.90
C ALA A 180 -15.89 -0.76 -14.65
N ARG A 181 -16.50 0.37 -15.04
CA ARG A 181 -17.73 0.37 -15.87
C ARG A 181 -17.47 -0.22 -17.27
N GLU A 182 -16.34 0.13 -17.88
CA GLU A 182 -15.97 -0.43 -19.18
C GLU A 182 -15.75 -1.93 -19.10
N VAL A 183 -14.93 -2.38 -18.13
CA VAL A 183 -14.69 -3.81 -17.86
C VAL A 183 -15.99 -4.55 -17.52
N GLY A 184 -16.87 -3.92 -16.74
CA GLY A 184 -18.19 -4.45 -16.39
C GLY A 184 -19.07 -4.69 -17.61
N VAL A 185 -19.11 -3.73 -18.53
CA VAL A 185 -19.88 -3.85 -19.79
C VAL A 185 -19.31 -4.94 -20.68
N LEU A 186 -17.99 -4.97 -20.87
CA LEU A 186 -17.30 -5.96 -21.73
C LEU A 186 -17.53 -7.39 -21.26
N ASN A 187 -17.54 -7.60 -19.94
CA ASN A 187 -17.63 -8.94 -19.33
C ASN A 187 -19.02 -9.28 -18.80
N LYS A 188 -19.97 -8.35 -18.87
CA LYS A 188 -21.33 -8.50 -18.29
C LYS A 188 -21.29 -8.84 -16.80
N VAL A 189 -20.37 -8.21 -16.07
CA VAL A 189 -20.28 -8.28 -14.61
C VAL A 189 -20.72 -6.98 -13.99
N ASP A 190 -21.35 -7.06 -12.82
CA ASP A 190 -21.79 -5.88 -12.09
C ASP A 190 -20.61 -5.10 -11.52
N VAL A 191 -20.74 -3.77 -11.51
CA VAL A 191 -19.76 -2.89 -10.86
C VAL A 191 -20.15 -2.71 -9.39
N THR A 192 -19.26 -3.11 -8.51
CA THR A 192 -19.40 -2.94 -7.05
C THR A 192 -19.01 -1.52 -6.67
N VAL A 193 -19.99 -0.66 -6.43
CA VAL A 193 -19.74 0.71 -5.98
C VAL A 193 -19.64 0.72 -4.45
N PRO A 194 -18.59 1.30 -3.85
CA PRO A 194 -18.49 1.40 -2.40
C PRO A 194 -19.65 2.22 -1.82
N VAL A 195 -20.22 1.73 -0.73
CA VAL A 195 -21.28 2.44 -0.01
C VAL A 195 -20.64 3.59 0.75
N ILE A 196 -20.97 4.81 0.36
CA ILE A 196 -20.52 6.03 1.04
C ILE A 196 -21.64 6.48 1.99
N GLU A 197 -21.43 6.27 3.28
CA GLU A 197 -22.38 6.72 4.30
C GLU A 197 -22.28 8.23 4.52
N ALA A 198 -23.42 8.87 4.67
CA ALA A 198 -23.47 10.30 4.95
C ALA A 198 -22.94 10.58 6.38
N VAL A 199 -21.90 11.40 6.47
CA VAL A 199 -21.38 11.88 7.75
C VAL A 199 -22.15 13.13 8.18
N ALA A 200 -22.89 13.07 9.29
CA ALA A 200 -23.65 14.18 9.81
C ALA A 200 -22.73 15.37 10.18
N ALA A 201 -23.25 16.59 10.07
CA ALA A 201 -22.57 17.77 10.57
C ALA A 201 -22.54 17.75 12.11
N THR A 202 -21.38 18.07 12.68
CA THR A 202 -21.16 18.16 14.14
C THR A 202 -20.95 19.61 14.62
N ILE A 203 -20.94 20.55 13.68
CA ILE A 203 -20.77 21.99 13.91
C ILE A 203 -21.77 22.76 13.03
N ASP A 204 -22.17 23.93 13.48
CA ASP A 204 -23.12 24.83 12.76
C ASP A 204 -22.42 25.92 11.94
N ASP A 205 -21.10 25.85 11.80
CA ASP A 205 -20.34 26.83 11.02
C ASP A 205 -20.76 26.77 9.55
N ALA A 206 -20.92 27.92 8.95
CA ALA A 206 -21.24 28.09 7.54
C ALA A 206 -20.33 29.16 6.91
N ILE A 207 -20.04 28.97 5.62
CA ILE A 207 -19.40 29.97 4.77
C ILE A 207 -20.47 30.49 3.83
N ASP A 208 -20.60 31.85 3.77
CA ASP A 208 -21.49 32.45 2.80
C ASP A 208 -20.95 32.22 1.38
N VAL A 209 -21.76 31.56 0.54
CA VAL A 209 -21.44 31.28 -0.84
C VAL A 209 -22.40 32.02 -1.76
N GLN A 210 -21.87 32.99 -2.51
CA GLN A 210 -22.62 33.76 -3.48
C GLN A 210 -22.37 33.27 -4.90
N LEU A 211 -23.39 32.75 -5.58
CA LEU A 211 -23.32 32.32 -6.95
C LEU A 211 -23.51 33.54 -7.88
N GLN A 212 -22.41 34.02 -8.47
CA GLN A 212 -22.45 35.16 -9.41
C GLN A 212 -22.84 34.78 -10.83
N ALA A 213 -22.70 33.49 -11.17
CA ALA A 213 -23.04 32.96 -12.50
C ALA A 213 -23.88 31.67 -12.36
N PRO A 214 -25.16 31.79 -11.92
CA PRO A 214 -26.00 30.63 -11.63
C PRO A 214 -26.31 29.77 -12.88
N ASP A 215 -26.28 30.35 -14.07
CA ASP A 215 -26.48 29.61 -15.32
C ASP A 215 -25.29 28.68 -15.63
N ALA A 216 -24.07 29.09 -15.27
CA ALA A 216 -22.86 28.31 -15.48
C ALA A 216 -22.54 27.35 -14.31
N CYS A 217 -22.85 27.78 -13.07
CA CYS A 217 -22.66 27.00 -11.85
C CYS A 217 -23.95 27.07 -11.01
N PRO A 218 -24.95 26.23 -11.29
CA PRO A 218 -26.25 26.29 -10.64
C PRO A 218 -26.22 25.83 -9.18
N ARG A 219 -25.18 25.09 -8.77
CA ARG A 219 -25.04 24.55 -7.42
C ARG A 219 -23.58 24.47 -6.98
N TYR A 220 -23.28 25.03 -5.82
CA TYR A 220 -21.99 24.87 -5.15
C TYR A 220 -22.21 24.26 -3.76
N VAL A 221 -21.44 23.27 -3.39
CA VAL A 221 -21.52 22.60 -2.08
C VAL A 221 -20.20 22.72 -1.37
N GLY A 222 -20.23 23.21 -0.13
CA GLY A 222 -19.05 23.33 0.74
C GLY A 222 -19.26 22.61 2.06
N ARG A 223 -18.17 22.15 2.67
CA ARG A 223 -18.15 21.59 4.01
C ARG A 223 -16.99 22.15 4.80
N ILE A 224 -17.25 22.59 6.03
CA ILE A 224 -16.23 23.07 6.95
C ILE A 224 -15.80 21.91 7.83
N ILE A 225 -14.48 21.66 7.90
CA ILE A 225 -13.88 20.66 8.78
C ILE A 225 -12.91 21.38 9.70
N LYS A 226 -13.07 21.22 11.02
CA LYS A 226 -12.21 21.82 12.06
C LYS A 226 -11.44 20.77 12.82
N GLY A 227 -10.30 21.16 13.40
CA GLY A 227 -9.51 20.30 14.27
C GLY A 227 -8.72 19.21 13.54
N ILE A 228 -8.42 19.41 12.26
CA ILE A 228 -7.64 18.45 11.46
C ILE A 228 -6.23 18.33 12.05
N ASN A 229 -5.81 17.11 12.38
CA ASN A 229 -4.43 16.81 12.70
C ASN A 229 -3.65 16.46 11.42
N ILE A 230 -2.90 17.43 10.89
CA ILE A 230 -2.11 17.26 9.66
C ILE A 230 -0.86 16.33 9.82
N LYS A 231 -0.57 15.91 11.05
CA LYS A 231 0.57 15.01 11.34
C LYS A 231 0.19 13.52 11.38
N VAL A 232 -1.08 13.21 11.19
CA VAL A 232 -1.52 11.81 11.12
C VAL A 232 -1.01 11.20 9.82
N ALA A 233 -0.36 10.04 9.93
CA ALA A 233 0.03 9.26 8.75
C ALA A 233 -1.21 8.75 8.03
N SER A 234 -1.16 8.73 6.70
CA SER A 234 -2.22 8.14 5.89
C SER A 234 -2.32 6.63 6.16
N PRO A 235 -3.52 6.04 6.14
CA PRO A 235 -3.67 4.59 6.22
C PRO A 235 -2.87 3.89 5.09
N LEU A 236 -2.26 2.75 5.40
CA LEU A 236 -1.42 2.02 4.43
C LEU A 236 -2.17 1.69 3.13
N TRP A 237 -3.40 1.19 3.22
CA TRP A 237 -4.22 0.88 2.03
C TRP A 237 -4.39 2.09 1.09
N MET A 238 -4.49 3.29 1.65
CA MET A 238 -4.60 4.52 0.86
C MET A 238 -3.27 4.90 0.24
N GLN A 239 -2.17 4.69 0.98
CA GLN A 239 -0.82 4.93 0.47
C GLN A 239 -0.55 4.01 -0.73
N GLU A 240 -0.78 2.71 -0.58
CA GLU A 240 -0.54 1.72 -1.64
C GLU A 240 -1.36 2.01 -2.90
N ASN A 241 -2.67 2.25 -2.76
CA ASN A 241 -3.50 2.61 -3.90
C ASN A 241 -3.05 3.89 -4.62
N CYS A 242 -2.48 4.87 -3.88
CA CYS A 242 -1.96 6.09 -4.47
C CYS A 242 -0.57 5.90 -5.10
N VAL A 243 0.30 5.09 -4.51
CA VAL A 243 1.61 4.73 -5.11
C VAL A 243 1.40 4.01 -6.43
N ALA A 244 0.44 3.09 -6.48
CA ALA A 244 0.08 2.36 -7.69
C ALA A 244 -0.33 3.26 -8.88
N VAL A 245 -0.76 4.50 -8.62
CA VAL A 245 -1.13 5.47 -9.67
C VAL A 245 -0.14 6.65 -9.78
N VAL A 246 1.09 6.49 -9.26
CA VAL A 246 2.22 7.47 -9.33
C VAL A 246 1.87 8.83 -8.72
N PHE A 247 1.05 8.87 -7.69
CA PHE A 247 0.80 10.10 -6.94
C PHE A 247 1.83 10.27 -5.81
N VAL A 248 2.49 11.43 -5.75
CA VAL A 248 3.41 11.78 -4.67
C VAL A 248 2.62 12.03 -3.37
N LEU A 249 2.86 11.20 -2.37
CA LEU A 249 2.18 11.18 -1.10
C LEU A 249 2.85 12.12 -0.09
N SER A 250 2.59 13.41 -0.17
CA SER A 250 3.21 14.34 0.78
C SER A 250 2.33 14.73 1.98
N ILE A 251 1.00 14.62 1.89
CA ILE A 251 0.08 15.05 2.98
C ILE A 251 -1.26 14.30 2.87
N LEU A 252 -1.78 13.76 3.99
CA LEU A 252 -3.11 13.13 4.11
C LEU A 252 -4.25 13.95 3.44
N TRP A 253 -4.17 15.28 3.53
CA TRP A 253 -5.15 16.19 2.93
C TRP A 253 -5.14 16.15 1.39
N LEU A 254 -3.96 15.96 0.78
CA LEU A 254 -3.83 15.81 -0.67
C LEU A 254 -4.41 14.46 -1.13
N MET A 255 -4.20 13.41 -0.35
CA MET A 255 -4.75 12.08 -0.63
C MET A 255 -6.27 12.02 -0.58
N LEU A 256 -6.89 12.68 0.41
CA LEU A 256 -8.35 12.79 0.47
C LEU A 256 -8.95 13.45 -0.77
N ARG A 257 -8.22 14.38 -1.42
CA ARG A 257 -8.66 14.96 -2.69
C ARG A 257 -8.55 14.00 -3.87
N ILE A 258 -7.56 13.10 -3.86
CA ILE A 258 -7.30 12.15 -4.95
C ILE A 258 -8.24 10.95 -4.88
N SER A 259 -8.59 10.47 -3.67
CA SER A 259 -9.52 9.35 -3.49
C SER A 259 -10.96 9.65 -3.91
N PHE A 260 -11.31 10.91 -4.19
CA PHE A 260 -12.64 11.35 -4.61
C PHE A 260 -12.69 11.91 -6.05
N CYS A 261 -11.59 11.89 -6.79
CA CYS A 261 -11.52 12.09 -8.23
C CYS A 261 -11.49 10.75 -8.94
#